data_e7672f723a831ef7b8f321f14c2329b2
#
_entry.id   e7672f723a831ef7b8f321f14c2329b2
#
_cell.length_a   1.000
_cell.length_b   1.000
_cell.length_c   1.000
_cell.angle_alpha   90.00
_cell.angle_beta   90.00
_cell.angle_gamma   90.00
#
_symmetry.space_group_name_H-M   'P 1'
#
loop_
_entity.id
_entity.type
_entity.pdbx_description
1 polymer ?
#
loop_
_entity_poly.entity_id
_entity_poly.type
_entity_poly.pdbx_seq_one_letter_code
_entity_poly.pdbx_strand_id
1 'polypeptide(L)'
;MSEKKMIVRDDGAREWYLNGELHRTDGPATEWSDGSRSWWLNGKLHRTDGPAIEWADGSRVWYLNGKRHRENGPARECSSGSREWYLNGELHRTDGPAIEYADGSRSWYFMGSSIKVDTLEEFKEAIRLLPEGNITK
;
A
#
# COMPACT_ATOMS: atom_id res chain seq x y z
N MET A 1 -31.95 2.65 -3.45
CA MET A 1 -31.51 2.15 -4.77
C MET A 1 -30.06 2.58 -5.02
N SER A 2 -29.27 1.69 -5.58
CA SER A 2 -27.90 2.04 -5.91
C SER A 2 -27.85 2.68 -7.29
N GLU A 3 -26.97 3.64 -7.47
CA GLU A 3 -26.79 4.33 -8.74
C GLU A 3 -25.36 4.11 -9.22
N LYS A 4 -25.22 3.36 -10.32
CA LYS A 4 -23.92 3.11 -10.94
C LYS A 4 -23.71 4.08 -12.10
N LYS A 5 -22.50 4.59 -12.24
CA LYS A 5 -22.20 5.57 -13.28
C LYS A 5 -20.75 5.41 -13.73
N MET A 6 -20.54 5.43 -15.04
CA MET A 6 -19.20 5.43 -15.61
C MET A 6 -19.00 6.73 -16.35
N ILE A 7 -17.87 7.40 -16.07
CA ILE A 7 -17.53 8.69 -16.68
C ILE A 7 -16.28 8.51 -17.53
N VAL A 8 -16.31 9.06 -18.75
CA VAL A 8 -15.14 9.12 -19.62
C VAL A 8 -14.69 10.57 -19.66
N ARG A 9 -13.45 10.82 -19.25
CA ARG A 9 -12.88 12.17 -19.24
C ARG A 9 -12.38 12.54 -20.65
N ASP A 10 -12.10 13.84 -20.86
CA ASP A 10 -11.64 14.34 -22.16
C ASP A 10 -10.32 13.71 -22.59
N ASP A 11 -9.45 13.35 -21.63
CA ASP A 11 -8.16 12.74 -21.92
C ASP A 11 -8.23 11.23 -22.11
N GLY A 12 -9.46 10.64 -22.07
CA GLY A 12 -9.65 9.22 -22.22
C GLY A 12 -9.70 8.42 -20.92
N ALA A 13 -9.44 9.06 -19.79
CA ALA A 13 -9.51 8.40 -18.49
C ALA A 13 -10.97 7.96 -18.22
N ARG A 14 -11.12 6.83 -17.54
CA ARG A 14 -12.44 6.29 -17.19
C ARG A 14 -12.54 6.10 -15.69
N GLU A 15 -13.71 6.43 -15.15
CA GLU A 15 -13.98 6.34 -13.71
C GLU A 15 -15.33 5.68 -13.49
N TRP A 16 -15.38 4.76 -12.53
CA TRP A 16 -16.63 4.07 -12.16
C TRP A 16 -17.04 4.51 -10.76
N TYR A 17 -18.32 4.84 -10.63
CA TYR A 17 -18.91 5.36 -9.39
C TYR A 17 -20.10 4.53 -8.97
N LEU A 18 -20.32 4.45 -7.65
CA LEU A 18 -21.55 3.91 -7.07
C LEU A 18 -22.01 4.91 -6.02
N ASN A 19 -23.22 5.44 -6.21
CA ASN A 19 -23.80 6.43 -5.27
C ASN A 19 -22.84 7.58 -4.99
N GLY A 20 -22.15 8.07 -6.05
CA GLY A 20 -21.27 9.22 -5.95
C GLY A 20 -19.85 8.93 -5.47
N GLU A 21 -19.54 7.69 -5.14
CA GLU A 21 -18.19 7.31 -4.70
C GLU A 21 -17.52 6.39 -5.70
N LEU A 22 -16.20 6.55 -5.88
CA LEU A 22 -15.43 5.62 -6.73
C LEU A 22 -15.66 4.20 -6.23
N HIS A 23 -16.05 3.32 -7.15
CA HIS A 23 -16.41 1.96 -6.78
C HIS A 23 -16.52 1.07 -8.01
N ARG A 24 -15.88 -0.09 -7.98
CA ARG A 24 -16.02 -1.10 -9.01
C ARG A 24 -15.61 -2.46 -8.46
N THR A 25 -16.41 -3.49 -8.70
CA THR A 25 -16.13 -4.82 -8.16
C THR A 25 -15.50 -5.77 -9.17
N ASP A 26 -15.60 -5.48 -10.47
CA ASP A 26 -15.09 -6.37 -11.52
C ASP A 26 -13.87 -5.82 -12.25
N GLY A 27 -13.19 -4.84 -11.65
CA GLY A 27 -12.00 -4.25 -12.25
C GLY A 27 -11.60 -2.97 -11.54
N PRO A 28 -10.63 -2.22 -12.10
CA PRO A 28 -10.24 -0.96 -11.49
C PRO A 28 -11.35 0.08 -11.63
N ALA A 29 -11.51 0.89 -10.58
CA ALA A 29 -12.51 1.96 -10.61
C ALA A 29 -12.01 3.19 -11.34
N THR A 30 -10.68 3.33 -11.52
CA THR A 30 -10.12 4.37 -12.39
C THR A 30 -9.14 3.74 -13.37
N GLU A 31 -9.19 4.21 -14.61
CA GLU A 31 -8.24 3.81 -15.65
C GLU A 31 -7.78 5.09 -16.32
N TRP A 32 -6.51 5.43 -16.17
CA TRP A 32 -5.94 6.63 -16.78
C TRP A 32 -5.43 6.33 -18.19
N SER A 33 -5.34 7.39 -19.00
CA SER A 33 -4.92 7.25 -20.38
C SER A 33 -3.48 6.73 -20.54
N ASP A 34 -2.65 6.90 -19.50
CA ASP A 34 -1.26 6.40 -19.53
C ASP A 34 -1.15 4.93 -19.13
N GLY A 35 -2.27 4.26 -18.82
CA GLY A 35 -2.29 2.86 -18.42
C GLY A 35 -2.30 2.64 -16.92
N SER A 36 -2.18 3.69 -16.12
CA SER A 36 -2.28 3.57 -14.66
C SER A 36 -3.70 3.17 -14.29
N ARG A 37 -3.84 2.38 -13.21
CA ARG A 37 -5.14 1.88 -12.76
C ARG A 37 -5.21 1.90 -11.23
N SER A 38 -6.42 2.09 -10.69
CA SER A 38 -6.60 1.95 -9.25
C SER A 38 -7.95 1.32 -8.95
N TRP A 39 -7.97 0.53 -7.87
CA TRP A 39 -9.15 -0.21 -7.42
C TRP A 39 -9.73 0.46 -6.20
N TRP A 40 -11.05 0.67 -6.22
CA TRP A 40 -11.76 1.40 -5.17
C TRP A 40 -13.05 0.68 -4.82
N LEU A 41 -13.39 0.65 -3.53
CA LEU A 41 -14.70 0.20 -3.04
C LEU A 41 -15.21 1.25 -2.08
N ASN A 42 -16.43 1.73 -2.35
CA ASN A 42 -17.09 2.71 -1.48
C ASN A 42 -16.19 3.91 -1.15
N GLY A 43 -15.50 4.43 -2.18
CA GLY A 43 -14.67 5.62 -2.03
C GLY A 43 -13.31 5.39 -1.39
N LYS A 44 -12.93 4.13 -1.13
CA LYS A 44 -11.63 3.82 -0.52
C LYS A 44 -10.81 2.92 -1.42
N LEU A 45 -9.52 3.19 -1.52
CA LEU A 45 -8.59 2.29 -2.22
C LEU A 45 -8.64 0.92 -1.55
N HIS A 46 -8.87 -0.12 -2.37
CA HIS A 46 -9.05 -1.46 -1.82
C HIS A 46 -8.92 -2.53 -2.91
N ARG A 47 -8.08 -3.53 -2.66
CA ARG A 47 -8.00 -4.70 -3.53
C ARG A 47 -7.40 -5.85 -2.74
N THR A 48 -8.02 -7.05 -2.84
CA THR A 48 -7.58 -8.22 -2.07
C THR A 48 -6.69 -9.16 -2.88
N ASP A 49 -6.75 -9.12 -4.22
CA ASP A 49 -6.02 -10.07 -5.07
C ASP A 49 -4.85 -9.42 -5.82
N GLY A 50 -4.39 -8.27 -5.36
CA GLY A 50 -3.27 -7.58 -6.00
C GLY A 50 -3.12 -6.17 -5.48
N PRO A 51 -2.25 -5.36 -6.13
CA PRO A 51 -2.11 -3.97 -5.72
C PRO A 51 -3.35 -3.17 -6.07
N ALA A 52 -3.72 -2.24 -5.19
CA ALA A 52 -4.87 -1.36 -5.43
C ALA A 52 -4.52 -0.21 -6.36
N ILE A 53 -3.24 0.09 -6.53
CA ILE A 53 -2.78 1.08 -7.52
C ILE A 53 -1.67 0.43 -8.35
N GLU A 54 -1.82 0.53 -9.67
CA GLU A 54 -0.78 0.12 -10.61
C GLU A 54 -0.45 1.33 -11.47
N TRP A 55 0.75 1.87 -11.30
CA TRP A 55 1.20 3.03 -12.06
C TRP A 55 1.77 2.59 -13.41
N ALA A 56 1.68 3.47 -14.40
CA ALA A 56 2.19 3.19 -15.74
C ALA A 56 3.69 2.87 -15.74
N ASP A 57 4.45 3.40 -14.76
CA ASP A 57 5.89 3.16 -14.66
C ASP A 57 6.23 1.82 -13.99
N GLY A 58 5.22 1.03 -13.62
CA GLY A 58 5.42 -0.26 -12.97
C GLY A 58 5.38 -0.22 -11.46
N SER A 59 5.30 0.96 -10.85
CA SER A 59 5.16 1.06 -9.39
C SER A 59 3.80 0.50 -8.98
N ARG A 60 3.74 -0.15 -7.81
CA ARG A 60 2.52 -0.78 -7.30
C ARG A 60 2.35 -0.50 -5.82
N VAL A 61 1.11 -0.30 -5.39
CA VAL A 61 0.81 -0.04 -3.98
C VAL A 61 -0.41 -0.86 -3.58
N TRP A 62 -0.29 -1.60 -2.48
CA TRP A 62 -1.37 -2.44 -1.92
C TRP A 62 -2.12 -1.66 -0.86
N TYR A 63 -3.46 -1.69 -0.93
CA TYR A 63 -4.34 -1.04 0.05
C TYR A 63 -5.48 -1.97 0.44
N LEU A 64 -5.85 -1.92 1.70
CA LEU A 64 -7.10 -2.51 2.20
C LEU A 64 -7.84 -1.42 2.97
N ASN A 65 -9.09 -1.17 2.55
CA ASN A 65 -9.95 -0.18 3.21
C ASN A 65 -9.27 1.17 3.39
N GLY A 66 -8.55 1.62 2.34
CA GLY A 66 -7.92 2.93 2.35
C GLY A 66 -6.58 3.02 3.04
N LYS A 67 -6.06 1.92 3.57
CA LYS A 67 -4.76 1.91 4.26
C LYS A 67 -3.77 1.02 3.53
N ARG A 68 -2.53 1.47 3.40
CA ARG A 68 -1.48 0.64 2.83
C ARG A 68 -1.33 -0.62 3.67
N HIS A 69 -1.36 -1.78 3.00
CA HIS A 69 -1.36 -3.04 3.74
C HIS A 69 -1.02 -4.20 2.82
N ARG A 70 -0.07 -5.04 3.24
CA ARG A 70 0.21 -6.30 2.55
C ARG A 70 0.90 -7.23 3.54
N GLU A 71 0.41 -8.47 3.64
CA GLU A 71 0.96 -9.42 4.63
C GLU A 71 2.12 -10.22 4.09
N ASN A 72 2.17 -10.45 2.78
CA ASN A 72 3.14 -11.36 2.18
C ASN A 72 4.21 -10.66 1.36
N GLY A 73 4.53 -9.42 1.67
CA GLY A 73 5.54 -8.68 0.91
C GLY A 73 5.42 -7.19 1.16
N PRO A 74 6.18 -6.39 0.38
CA PRO A 74 6.08 -4.95 0.53
C PRO A 74 4.73 -4.45 0.04
N ALA A 75 4.14 -3.49 0.76
CA ALA A 75 2.87 -2.88 0.36
C ALA A 75 3.08 -1.78 -0.69
N ARG A 76 4.33 -1.36 -0.89
CA ARG A 76 4.67 -0.40 -1.94
C ARG A 76 5.94 -0.85 -2.62
N GLU A 77 5.87 -0.97 -3.95
CA GLU A 77 7.02 -1.33 -4.78
C GLU A 77 7.18 -0.23 -5.82
N CYS A 78 8.29 0.49 -5.76
CA CYS A 78 8.57 1.57 -6.68
C CYS A 78 9.34 1.05 -7.89
N SER A 79 9.10 1.65 -9.06
CA SER A 79 9.83 1.28 -10.27
C SER A 79 11.33 1.48 -10.12
N SER A 80 11.76 2.35 -9.20
CA SER A 80 13.17 2.59 -8.89
C SER A 80 13.82 1.43 -8.15
N GLY A 81 13.03 0.50 -7.61
CA GLY A 81 13.53 -0.61 -6.80
C GLY A 81 13.30 -0.44 -5.30
N SER A 82 12.87 0.73 -4.85
CA SER A 82 12.56 0.92 -3.43
C SER A 82 11.34 0.10 -3.05
N ARG A 83 11.33 -0.45 -1.82
CA ARG A 83 10.23 -1.26 -1.30
C ARG A 83 9.92 -0.86 0.12
N GLU A 84 8.64 -0.84 0.46
CA GLU A 84 8.17 -0.46 1.79
C GLU A 84 7.12 -1.46 2.28
N TRP A 85 7.26 -1.90 3.52
CA TRP A 85 6.33 -2.84 4.16
C TRP A 85 5.40 -2.08 5.09
N TYR A 86 4.09 -2.29 4.92
CA TYR A 86 3.06 -1.65 5.72
C TYR A 86 2.04 -2.66 6.20
N LEU A 87 1.59 -2.52 7.42
CA LEU A 87 0.41 -3.20 7.96
C LEU A 87 -0.52 -2.15 8.52
N ASN A 88 -1.76 -2.15 8.03
CA ASN A 88 -2.80 -1.22 8.48
C ASN A 88 -2.33 0.24 8.46
N GLY A 89 -1.60 0.62 7.41
CA GLY A 89 -1.17 2.00 7.22
C GLY A 89 0.11 2.37 7.95
N GLU A 90 0.71 1.47 8.71
CA GLU A 90 1.94 1.76 9.45
C GLU A 90 3.12 0.98 8.88
N LEU A 91 4.27 1.62 8.79
CA LEU A 91 5.50 0.92 8.42
C LEU A 91 5.76 -0.17 9.45
N HIS A 92 5.92 -1.41 8.98
CA HIS A 92 6.09 -2.55 9.88
C HIS A 92 6.64 -3.75 9.14
N ARG A 93 7.66 -4.38 9.72
CA ARG A 93 8.20 -5.64 9.21
C ARG A 93 8.96 -6.32 10.34
N THR A 94 8.83 -7.64 10.48
CA THR A 94 9.49 -8.37 11.56
C THR A 94 10.69 -9.18 11.09
N ASP A 95 10.81 -9.47 9.79
CA ASP A 95 11.87 -10.32 9.26
C ASP A 95 12.88 -9.54 8.40
N GLY A 96 12.91 -8.23 8.55
CA GLY A 96 13.83 -7.39 7.80
C GLY A 96 13.50 -5.92 7.98
N PRO A 97 14.17 -5.04 7.22
CA PRO A 97 13.86 -3.61 7.28
C PRO A 97 12.51 -3.33 6.64
N ALA A 98 11.77 -2.37 7.19
CA ALA A 98 10.47 -2.00 6.66
C ALA A 98 10.59 -1.12 5.41
N ILE A 99 11.75 -0.51 5.18
CA ILE A 99 12.03 0.23 3.96
C ILE A 99 13.38 -0.24 3.42
N GLU A 100 13.38 -0.60 2.14
CA GLU A 100 14.61 -0.90 1.40
C GLU A 100 14.67 0.10 0.25
N TYR A 101 15.64 1.01 0.32
CA TYR A 101 15.79 2.04 -0.71
C TYR A 101 16.55 1.49 -1.92
N ALA A 102 16.32 2.11 -3.07
CA ALA A 102 16.95 1.69 -4.32
C ALA A 102 18.48 1.71 -4.24
N ASP A 103 19.05 2.59 -3.40
CA ASP A 103 20.51 2.71 -3.23
C ASP A 103 21.07 1.70 -2.23
N GLY A 104 20.24 0.80 -1.69
CA GLY A 104 20.66 -0.21 -0.73
C GLY A 104 20.52 0.21 0.73
N SER A 105 20.22 1.48 1.00
CA SER A 105 19.98 1.91 2.39
C SER A 105 18.72 1.22 2.91
N ARG A 106 18.62 1.08 4.24
CA ARG A 106 17.53 0.37 4.90
C ARG A 106 17.04 1.14 6.11
N SER A 107 15.76 1.04 6.42
CA SER A 107 15.18 1.60 7.63
C SER A 107 14.30 0.57 8.30
N TRP A 108 14.40 0.48 9.61
CA TRP A 108 13.73 -0.54 10.40
C TRP A 108 12.58 0.08 11.17
N TYR A 109 11.41 -0.55 11.11
CA TYR A 109 10.22 -0.07 11.82
C TYR A 109 9.45 -1.23 12.40
N PHE A 110 8.88 -1.00 13.57
CA PHE A 110 7.99 -1.94 14.21
C PHE A 110 6.75 -1.19 14.66
N MET A 111 5.57 -1.57 14.12
CA MET A 111 4.29 -0.93 14.45
C MET A 111 4.37 0.60 14.31
N GLY A 112 5.00 1.07 13.24
CA GLY A 112 5.10 2.49 12.94
C GLY A 112 6.23 3.23 13.65
N SER A 113 6.94 2.59 14.56
CA SER A 113 8.04 3.23 15.29
C SER A 113 9.38 2.87 14.67
N SER A 114 10.22 3.87 14.45
CA SER A 114 11.56 3.68 13.89
C SER A 114 12.48 3.03 14.93
N ILE A 115 13.21 2.01 14.51
CA ILE A 115 14.17 1.31 15.36
C ILE A 115 15.58 1.54 14.77
N LYS A 116 16.48 2.10 15.55
CA LYS A 116 17.82 2.46 15.08
C LYS A 116 18.78 1.29 15.25
N VAL A 117 18.84 0.43 14.24
CA VAL A 117 19.72 -0.74 14.23
C VAL A 117 20.26 -0.94 12.81
N ASP A 118 21.26 -1.80 12.67
CA ASP A 118 21.90 -2.08 11.38
C ASP A 118 21.69 -3.52 10.91
N THR A 119 21.32 -4.44 11.80
CA THR A 119 21.20 -5.85 11.45
C THR A 119 19.87 -6.42 11.91
N LEU A 120 19.47 -7.54 11.28
CA LEU A 120 18.25 -8.24 11.65
C LEU A 120 18.33 -8.76 13.09
N GLU A 121 19.50 -9.23 13.50
CA GLU A 121 19.69 -9.72 14.88
C GLU A 121 19.47 -8.61 15.89
N GLU A 122 20.04 -7.44 15.62
CA GLU A 122 19.85 -6.28 16.50
C GLU A 122 18.38 -5.85 16.52
N PHE A 123 17.71 -5.92 15.36
CA PHE A 123 16.30 -5.55 15.27
C PHE A 123 15.43 -6.51 16.09
N LYS A 124 15.64 -7.81 15.94
CA LYS A 124 14.88 -8.81 16.69
C LYS A 124 15.07 -8.64 18.19
N GLU A 125 16.30 -8.36 18.61
CA GLU A 125 16.57 -8.13 20.03
C GLU A 125 15.88 -6.86 20.52
N ALA A 126 15.91 -5.79 19.71
CA ALA A 126 15.28 -4.51 20.09
C ALA A 126 13.77 -4.67 20.27
N ILE A 127 13.09 -5.36 19.34
CA ILE A 127 11.64 -5.50 19.45
C ILE A 127 11.27 -6.46 20.57
N ARG A 128 12.10 -7.45 20.88
CA ARG A 128 11.87 -8.36 21.99
C ARG A 128 11.89 -7.62 23.33
N LEU A 129 12.66 -6.55 23.42
CA LEU A 129 12.81 -5.77 24.65
C LEU A 129 11.79 -4.65 24.80
N LEU A 130 10.92 -4.44 23.79
CA LEU A 130 9.92 -3.39 23.90
C LEU A 130 8.89 -3.73 24.98
N PRO A 131 8.48 -2.73 25.78
CA PRO A 131 7.36 -2.94 26.71
C PRO A 131 6.10 -3.29 25.96
N GLU A 132 5.22 -4.12 26.56
CA GLU A 132 3.98 -4.54 25.93
C GLU A 132 3.14 -3.36 25.45
N GLY A 133 3.09 -2.27 26.21
CA GLY A 133 2.31 -1.10 25.83
C GLY A 133 2.76 -0.45 24.54
N ASN A 134 4.00 -0.68 24.10
CA ASN A 134 4.51 -0.12 22.85
C ASN A 134 4.18 -1.01 21.64
N ILE A 135 3.67 -2.20 21.86
CA ILE A 135 3.37 -3.14 20.81
C ILE A 135 1.94 -2.98 20.29
N THR A 136 1.11 -2.30 21.04
CA THR A 136 -0.33 -2.22 20.79
C THR A 136 -0.77 -0.93 20.11
N LYS A 137 0.07 -0.26 19.44
CA LYS A 137 -0.29 0.98 18.75
C LYS A 137 -1.42 0.83 17.76
#